data_fbe61ed2cfaca15100d10e54db226372
#
_entry.id   fbe61ed2cfaca15100d10e54db226372
#
_cell.length_a   1.000
_cell.length_b   1.000
_cell.length_c   1.000
_cell.angle_alpha   90.00
_cell.angle_beta   90.00
_cell.angle_gamma   90.00
#
_symmetry.space_group_name_H-M   'P 1'
#
loop_
_entity.id
_entity.type
_entity.pdbx_description
1 polymer ?
#
loop_
_entity_poly.entity_id
_entity_poly.type
_entity_poly.pdbx_seq_one_letter_code
_entity_poly.pdbx_strand_id
1 'polypeptide(L)'
;KLTITKSDRVAAYVPNQIETIISFLACAKNGSIWSSASPDFGIQGVVDRFSQIKPKILITCDYYFYNGKKINILDKVENILKKIPSIKQVIVFSYEPQKSLILKKEYFNFYELI
;
A
#
# COMPACT_ATOMS: atom_id res chain seq x y z
N LYS A 1 -12.02 -9.36 8.08
CA LYS A 1 -12.53 -8.46 7.04
C LYS A 1 -12.11 -7.02 7.32
N LEU A 2 -11.76 -6.29 6.29
CA LEU A 2 -11.39 -4.90 6.42
C LEU A 2 -12.58 -4.05 6.86
N THR A 3 -12.32 -3.14 7.79
CA THR A 3 -13.30 -2.15 8.18
C THR A 3 -12.73 -0.78 7.85
N ILE A 4 -13.15 -0.22 6.72
CA ILE A 4 -12.78 1.13 6.31
C ILE A 4 -14.00 2.01 6.53
N THR A 5 -13.86 3.00 7.38
CA THR A 5 -14.94 3.93 7.65
C THR A 5 -14.64 5.27 7.00
N LYS A 6 -15.67 6.08 6.87
CA LYS A 6 -15.55 7.46 6.40
C LYS A 6 -14.53 8.17 7.30
N SER A 7 -13.65 8.93 6.68
CA SER A 7 -12.56 9.68 7.34
C SER A 7 -11.37 8.84 7.74
N ASP A 8 -11.36 7.53 7.52
CA ASP A 8 -10.14 6.75 7.71
C ASP A 8 -9.06 7.24 6.73
N ARG A 9 -7.83 7.23 7.19
CA ARG A 9 -6.71 7.66 6.38
C ARG A 9 -5.99 6.46 5.81
N VAL A 10 -5.79 6.49 4.49
CA VAL A 10 -5.20 5.40 3.73
C VAL A 10 -3.94 5.91 3.05
N ALA A 11 -2.84 5.24 3.27
CA ALA A 11 -1.59 5.51 2.58
C ALA A 11 -1.37 4.44 1.51
N ALA A 12 -0.78 4.84 0.40
CA ALA A 12 -0.47 3.91 -0.68
C ALA A 12 0.99 4.10 -1.12
N TYR A 13 1.74 3.02 -1.08
CA TYR A 13 3.13 2.98 -1.53
C TYR A 13 3.18 2.04 -2.72
N VAL A 14 2.92 2.58 -3.91
CA VAL A 14 2.50 1.81 -5.07
C VAL A 14 3.04 2.39 -6.38
N PRO A 15 3.29 1.51 -7.37
CA PRO A 15 3.53 1.96 -8.74
C PRO A 15 2.21 2.36 -9.40
N ASN A 16 2.32 2.97 -10.59
CA ASN A 16 1.13 3.34 -11.37
C ASN A 16 0.58 2.10 -12.08
N GLN A 17 -0.50 1.56 -11.53
CA GLN A 17 -1.18 0.39 -12.07
C GLN A 17 -2.67 0.53 -11.88
N ILE A 18 -3.45 -0.34 -12.55
CA ILE A 18 -4.90 -0.28 -12.46
C ILE A 18 -5.39 -0.52 -11.03
N GLU A 19 -4.72 -1.40 -10.28
CA GLU A 19 -5.06 -1.64 -8.88
C GLU A 19 -4.94 -0.39 -8.03
N THR A 20 -3.96 0.47 -8.34
CA THR A 20 -3.78 1.74 -7.66
C THR A 20 -4.98 2.65 -7.93
N ILE A 21 -5.44 2.70 -9.17
CA ILE A 21 -6.59 3.51 -9.56
C ILE A 21 -7.85 3.00 -8.88
N ILE A 22 -8.06 1.69 -8.88
CA ILE A 22 -9.21 1.06 -8.23
C ILE A 22 -9.23 1.41 -6.74
N SER A 23 -8.08 1.31 -6.09
CA SER A 23 -7.95 1.61 -4.66
C SER A 23 -8.28 3.07 -4.37
N PHE A 24 -7.74 3.97 -5.18
CA PHE A 24 -8.01 5.40 -5.03
C PHE A 24 -9.50 5.70 -5.16
N LEU A 25 -10.15 5.14 -6.19
CA LEU A 25 -11.56 5.39 -6.43
C LEU A 25 -12.43 4.81 -5.31
N ALA A 26 -12.04 3.66 -4.77
CA ALA A 26 -12.76 3.07 -3.64
C ALA A 26 -12.67 3.97 -2.40
N CYS A 27 -11.50 4.54 -2.14
CA CYS A 27 -11.32 5.47 -1.02
C CYS A 27 -12.14 6.74 -1.24
N ALA A 28 -12.13 7.28 -2.44
CA ALA A 28 -12.90 8.49 -2.77
C ALA A 28 -14.39 8.25 -2.58
N LYS A 29 -14.90 7.11 -3.04
CA LYS A 29 -16.32 6.77 -2.89
C LYS A 29 -16.70 6.62 -1.43
N ASN A 30 -15.80 6.10 -0.62
CA ASN A 30 -16.06 5.86 0.81
C ASN A 30 -15.85 7.09 1.69
N GLY A 31 -15.30 8.17 1.14
CA GLY A 31 -14.99 9.37 1.91
C GLY A 31 -13.72 9.24 2.73
N SER A 32 -12.85 8.29 2.41
CA SER A 32 -11.58 8.11 3.08
C SER A 32 -10.55 9.09 2.55
N ILE A 33 -9.55 9.41 3.38
CA ILE A 33 -8.46 10.30 3.00
C ILE A 33 -7.35 9.45 2.38
N TRP A 34 -6.86 9.88 1.22
CA TRP A 34 -5.84 9.16 0.45
C TRP A 34 -4.55 9.94 0.38
N SER A 35 -3.42 9.27 0.63
CA SER A 35 -2.10 9.83 0.37
C SER A 35 -1.24 8.76 -0.26
N SER A 36 -0.55 9.08 -1.34
CA SER A 36 0.25 8.09 -2.05
C SER A 36 1.68 8.57 -2.28
N ALA A 37 2.58 7.61 -2.44
CA ALA A 37 3.96 7.85 -2.81
C ALA A 37 4.42 6.74 -3.74
N SER A 38 5.33 7.10 -4.65
CA SER A 38 5.95 6.12 -5.56
C SER A 38 6.95 5.25 -4.81
N PRO A 39 7.09 3.97 -5.19
CA PRO A 39 8.13 3.11 -4.61
C PRO A 39 9.56 3.62 -4.85
N ASP A 40 9.74 4.59 -5.73
CA ASP A 40 11.04 5.22 -5.96
C ASP A 40 11.49 6.08 -4.79
N PHE A 41 10.55 6.54 -3.97
CA PHE A 41 10.88 7.35 -2.81
C PHE A 41 11.59 6.48 -1.77
N GLY A 42 12.63 7.01 -1.15
CA GLY A 42 13.33 6.34 -0.07
C GLY A 42 12.45 6.19 1.15
N ILE A 43 12.78 5.23 2.01
CA ILE A 43 11.97 4.93 3.19
C ILE A 43 11.78 6.16 4.08
N GLN A 44 12.84 6.94 4.30
CA GLN A 44 12.73 8.11 5.19
C GLN A 44 11.73 9.13 4.66
N GLY A 45 11.75 9.41 3.35
CA GLY A 45 10.82 10.35 2.75
C GLY A 45 9.38 9.87 2.86
N VAL A 46 9.17 8.57 2.66
CA VAL A 46 7.85 7.95 2.78
C VAL A 46 7.34 8.03 4.22
N VAL A 47 8.21 7.70 5.18
CA VAL A 47 7.86 7.77 6.61
C VAL A 47 7.50 9.20 7.00
N ASP A 48 8.29 10.18 6.58
CA ASP A 48 8.03 11.58 6.89
C ASP A 48 6.66 12.01 6.34
N ARG A 49 6.35 11.61 5.12
CA ARG A 49 5.09 11.96 4.48
C ARG A 49 3.89 11.30 5.15
N PHE A 50 3.96 9.99 5.33
CA PHE A 50 2.82 9.22 5.84
C PHE A 50 2.59 9.45 7.34
N SER A 51 3.66 9.68 8.10
CA SER A 51 3.52 9.92 9.54
C SER A 51 2.64 11.12 9.86
N GLN A 52 2.60 12.09 8.96
CA GLN A 52 1.80 13.31 9.18
C GLN A 52 0.30 13.01 9.22
N ILE A 53 -0.16 12.01 8.49
CA ILE A 53 -1.59 11.70 8.44
C ILE A 53 -1.96 10.51 9.33
N LYS A 54 -0.98 9.80 9.89
CA LYS A 54 -1.21 8.63 10.75
C LYS A 54 -2.20 7.65 10.11
N PRO A 55 -1.84 7.06 8.95
CA PRO A 55 -2.78 6.21 8.22
C PRO A 55 -3.07 4.93 9.00
N LYS A 56 -4.29 4.44 8.86
CA LYS A 56 -4.71 3.17 9.43
C LYS A 56 -4.42 2.00 8.50
N ILE A 57 -4.47 2.25 7.20
CA ILE A 57 -4.34 1.23 6.16
C ILE A 57 -3.21 1.62 5.23
N LEU A 58 -2.39 0.65 4.88
CA LEU A 58 -1.37 0.81 3.85
C LEU A 58 -1.72 -0.10 2.68
N ILE A 59 -1.81 0.46 1.48
CA ILE A 59 -1.98 -0.30 0.24
C ILE A 59 -0.64 -0.29 -0.46
N THR A 60 -0.19 -1.46 -0.91
CA THR A 60 1.12 -1.58 -1.53
C THR A 60 1.14 -2.70 -2.57
N CYS A 61 2.28 -2.90 -3.17
CA CYS A 61 2.53 -3.90 -4.20
C CYS A 61 3.70 -4.77 -3.76
N ASP A 62 3.79 -5.98 -4.28
CA ASP A 62 4.86 -6.91 -3.88
C ASP A 62 6.23 -6.48 -4.40
N TYR A 63 6.31 -6.07 -5.66
CA TYR A 63 7.55 -5.59 -6.27
C TYR A 63 7.22 -4.77 -7.52
N TYR A 64 8.25 -4.11 -8.10
CA TYR A 64 8.10 -3.47 -9.40
C TYR A 64 9.45 -3.48 -10.11
N PHE A 65 9.45 -3.11 -11.38
CA PHE A 65 10.68 -3.01 -12.15
C PHE A 65 11.03 -1.55 -12.38
N TYR A 66 12.31 -1.22 -12.16
CA TYR A 66 12.85 0.11 -12.42
C TYR A 66 14.19 -0.04 -13.11
N ASN A 67 14.33 0.55 -14.29
CA ASN A 67 15.54 0.42 -15.11
C ASN A 67 15.94 -1.03 -15.33
N GLY A 68 14.95 -1.91 -15.59
CA GLY A 68 15.19 -3.33 -15.82
C GLY A 68 15.51 -4.14 -14.58
N LYS A 69 15.53 -3.54 -13.40
CA LYS A 69 15.80 -4.24 -12.16
C LYS A 69 14.52 -4.47 -11.36
N LYS A 70 14.40 -5.67 -10.81
CA LYS A 70 13.29 -5.99 -9.91
C LYS A 70 13.58 -5.40 -8.54
N ILE A 71 12.66 -4.61 -8.04
CA ILE A 71 12.78 -3.97 -6.73
C ILE A 71 11.69 -4.51 -5.82
N ASN A 72 12.09 -5.16 -4.73
CA ASN A 72 11.16 -5.74 -3.78
C ASN A 72 10.60 -4.63 -2.89
N ILE A 73 9.29 -4.42 -2.96
CA ILE A 73 8.62 -3.38 -2.18
C ILE A 73 8.30 -3.87 -0.77
N LEU A 74 7.94 -5.15 -0.61
CA LEU A 74 7.53 -5.68 0.69
C LEU A 74 8.64 -5.60 1.74
N ASP A 75 9.91 -5.71 1.31
CA ASP A 75 11.02 -5.54 2.23
C ASP A 75 11.05 -4.12 2.81
N LYS A 76 10.75 -3.14 1.96
CA LYS A 76 10.68 -1.74 2.40
C LYS A 76 9.47 -1.51 3.29
N VAL A 77 8.36 -2.18 3.01
CA VAL A 77 7.13 -2.05 3.78
C VAL A 77 7.35 -2.47 5.23
N GLU A 78 8.10 -3.52 5.48
CA GLU A 78 8.37 -3.95 6.85
C GLU A 78 9.07 -2.85 7.65
N ASN A 79 9.98 -2.13 7.04
CA ASN A 79 10.64 -0.99 7.70
C ASN A 79 9.68 0.17 7.94
N ILE A 80 8.81 0.43 6.97
CA ILE A 80 7.80 1.47 7.10
C ILE A 80 6.86 1.18 8.26
N LEU A 81 6.41 -0.07 8.38
CA LEU A 81 5.49 -0.46 9.44
C LEU A 81 6.08 -0.27 10.83
N LYS A 82 7.38 -0.51 10.98
CA LYS A 82 8.05 -0.31 12.27
C LYS A 82 8.05 1.16 12.69
N LYS A 83 8.00 2.08 11.72
CA LYS A 83 8.13 3.51 11.99
C LYS A 83 6.78 4.23 12.00
N ILE A 84 5.71 3.57 11.55
CA ILE A 84 4.37 4.17 11.51
C ILE A 84 3.40 3.21 12.19
N PRO A 85 3.35 3.23 13.53
CA PRO A 85 2.54 2.25 14.27
C PRO A 85 1.03 2.43 14.11
N SER A 86 0.57 3.54 13.53
CA SER A 86 -0.85 3.73 13.26
C SER A 86 -1.38 2.75 12.21
N ILE A 87 -0.50 2.23 11.32
CA ILE A 87 -0.91 1.29 10.29
C ILE A 87 -1.28 -0.04 10.94
N LYS A 88 -2.53 -0.44 10.80
CA LYS A 88 -3.05 -1.68 11.38
C LYS A 88 -3.35 -2.74 10.33
N GLN A 89 -3.51 -2.34 9.08
CA GLN A 89 -3.86 -3.25 8.00
C GLN A 89 -3.03 -2.94 6.77
N VAL A 90 -2.53 -3.98 6.11
CA VAL A 90 -1.73 -3.86 4.89
C VAL A 90 -2.42 -4.68 3.80
N ILE A 91 -2.73 -4.02 2.69
CA ILE A 91 -3.34 -4.66 1.52
C ILE A 91 -2.30 -4.69 0.41
N VAL A 92 -2.06 -5.86 -0.15
CA VAL A 92 -1.02 -6.06 -1.17
C VAL A 92 -1.64 -6.55 -2.47
N PHE A 93 -1.29 -5.88 -3.57
CA PHE A 93 -1.61 -6.41 -4.90
C PHE A 93 -0.32 -6.85 -5.59
N SER A 94 -0.45 -7.55 -6.71
CA SER A 94 0.69 -8.07 -7.44
C SER A 94 1.04 -7.15 -8.61
N TYR A 95 2.32 -6.90 -8.80
CA TYR A 95 2.80 -6.19 -9.98
C TYR A 95 2.51 -6.98 -11.25
N GLU A 96 2.54 -8.30 -11.15
CA GLU A 96 2.20 -9.21 -12.25
C GLU A 96 1.01 -10.07 -11.79
N PRO A 97 -0.24 -9.62 -12.04
CA PRO A 97 -1.42 -10.27 -11.46
C PRO A 97 -1.60 -11.75 -11.80
N GLN A 98 -1.02 -12.20 -12.91
CA GLN A 98 -1.12 -13.60 -13.32
C GLN A 98 -0.23 -14.53 -12.48
N LYS A 99 0.65 -14.00 -11.66
CA LYS A 99 1.50 -14.82 -10.79
C LYS A 99 0.88 -14.96 -9.42
N SER A 100 1.18 -16.09 -8.77
CA SER A 100 0.71 -16.31 -7.40
C SER A 100 1.30 -15.30 -6.45
N LEU A 101 0.45 -14.77 -5.57
CA LEU A 101 0.86 -13.79 -4.56
C LEU A 101 0.98 -14.52 -3.22
N ILE A 102 2.22 -14.65 -2.74
CA ILE A 102 2.51 -15.32 -1.47
C ILE A 102 2.79 -14.23 -0.43
N LEU A 103 1.94 -14.13 0.58
CA LEU A 103 2.00 -13.07 1.57
C LEU A 103 2.13 -13.63 2.99
N LYS A 104 2.66 -12.80 3.89
CA LYS A 104 2.59 -13.08 5.31
C LYS A 104 1.13 -13.12 5.74
N LYS A 105 0.86 -13.92 6.78
CA LYS A 105 -0.50 -14.15 7.25
C LYS A 105 -1.24 -12.86 7.62
N GLU A 106 -0.53 -11.87 8.13
CA GLU A 106 -1.14 -10.62 8.57
C GLU A 106 -1.43 -9.63 7.45
N TYR A 107 -0.99 -9.94 6.21
CA TYR A 107 -1.27 -9.08 5.06
C TYR A 107 -2.53 -9.56 4.32
N PHE A 108 -3.28 -8.62 3.77
CA PHE A 108 -4.48 -8.92 2.99
C PHE A 108 -4.15 -8.94 1.51
N ASN A 109 -4.69 -9.93 0.82
CA ASN A 109 -4.56 -10.01 -0.63
C ASN A 109 -5.63 -9.12 -1.27
N PHE A 110 -5.18 -8.14 -2.07
CA PHE A 110 -6.08 -7.18 -2.72
C PHE A 110 -7.19 -7.88 -3.50
N TYR A 111 -6.85 -8.95 -4.23
CA TYR A 111 -7.80 -9.61 -5.13
C TYR A 111 -8.89 -10.39 -4.39
N GLU A 112 -8.68 -10.68 -3.13
CA GLU A 112 -9.68 -11.33 -2.30
C GLU A 112 -10.68 -10.34 -1.68
N LEU A 113 -10.38 -9.04 -1.77
CA LEU A 113 -11.18 -8.00 -1.15
C LEU A 113 -12.13 -7.32 -2.14
N ILE A 114 -11.88 -7.45 -3.43
CA ILE A 114 -12.70 -6.82 -4.47
C ILE A 114 -13.74 -7.76 -5.04
#